data_2c0ee68694c5ddaaf0ac68ee09680a90
#
_entry.id   2c0ee68694c5ddaaf0ac68ee09680a90
#
_cell.length_a   1.000
_cell.length_b   1.000
_cell.length_c   1.000
_cell.angle_alpha   90.00
_cell.angle_beta   90.00
_cell.angle_gamma   90.00
#
_symmetry.space_group_name_H-M   'P 1'
#
loop_
_entity.id
_entity.type
_entity.pdbx_description
1 polymer ?
#
loop_
_entity_poly.entity_id
_entity_poly.type
_entity_poly.pdbx_seq_one_letter_code
_entity_poly.pdbx_strand_id
1 'polypeptide(L)'
;MPTKSHLFIIAFTLIVKLPAQFLDAVVPLEFDNARELKKINSEYLLTGNSLQLPSDILIDGAAIRFSASQNTSIWIQFLEVNGNWTKKRKAKIFYEPNSDRFIASILDSTLSKILKIKYEAKSSGRITFISAGVYNRTDKDISVNNEKIDPLPAKLGVDKPVIISRKEWDARNPKYDYSNHPYFDKMTLHHAAGWAAKTLDEGKAAVKSIQEFHQDGRGWSDIGYHFLVDMAGNIYQGRPETVLGAHVGGANTGNIGVCLLGCYHPPETSIPCYDEMSYNSEKSLIKLYAWISDKYGVKPKLLKGHRDYFGTTSCPGNNVWSLIPQLRAEISLFVQYGFQPTRFALFQNYPNPFNTSTTLHYDLPEPSKVSITIYDILGNEVIRLIDADQHYGYKKIVWNGENANGNLVSPGVYFFKAQLGSLIE
;
A
#
# COMPACT_ATOMS: atom_id res chain seq x y z
N MET A 1 40.49 -43.58 -11.16
CA MET A 1 40.41 -42.51 -10.14
C MET A 1 39.88 -41.29 -10.82
N PRO A 2 38.67 -40.80 -10.52
CA PRO A 2 38.17 -39.58 -11.12
C PRO A 2 38.50 -38.39 -10.20
N THR A 3 39.09 -37.37 -10.82
CA THR A 3 39.45 -36.07 -10.22
C THR A 3 38.20 -35.28 -9.91
N LYS A 4 38.02 -34.88 -8.66
CA LYS A 4 36.98 -33.97 -8.20
C LYS A 4 37.35 -32.53 -8.62
N SER A 5 36.64 -31.96 -9.58
CA SER A 5 36.69 -30.52 -9.85
C SER A 5 35.84 -29.76 -8.85
N HIS A 6 36.48 -28.89 -8.07
CA HIS A 6 35.83 -27.96 -7.13
C HIS A 6 35.40 -26.76 -7.93
N LEU A 7 34.08 -26.58 -8.07
CA LEU A 7 33.48 -25.38 -8.63
C LEU A 7 33.46 -24.29 -7.53
N PHE A 8 34.33 -23.30 -7.63
CA PHE A 8 34.28 -22.10 -6.80
C PHE A 8 33.23 -21.16 -7.41
N ILE A 9 32.08 -21.03 -6.75
CA ILE A 9 31.12 -19.96 -7.05
C ILE A 9 31.60 -18.71 -6.33
N ILE A 10 32.22 -17.79 -7.07
CA ILE A 10 32.52 -16.43 -6.57
C ILE A 10 31.22 -15.63 -6.70
N ALA A 11 30.52 -15.43 -5.58
CA ALA A 11 29.40 -14.49 -5.53
C ALA A 11 29.98 -13.06 -5.58
N PHE A 12 29.89 -12.40 -6.72
CA PHE A 12 30.13 -10.97 -6.84
C PHE A 12 28.96 -10.23 -6.19
N THR A 13 29.14 -9.77 -4.97
CA THR A 13 28.25 -8.79 -4.36
C THR A 13 28.53 -7.45 -5.03
N LEU A 14 27.66 -7.05 -5.94
CA LEU A 14 27.70 -5.72 -6.55
C LEU A 14 27.30 -4.70 -5.47
N ILE A 15 28.26 -4.10 -4.79
CA ILE A 15 28.02 -2.97 -3.89
C ILE A 15 27.76 -1.76 -4.79
N VAL A 16 26.48 -1.48 -5.06
CA VAL A 16 26.09 -0.22 -5.68
C VAL A 16 26.30 0.87 -4.65
N LYS A 17 27.37 1.66 -4.81
CA LYS A 17 27.57 2.90 -4.06
C LYS A 17 26.48 3.88 -4.49
N LEU A 18 25.42 4.02 -3.71
CA LEU A 18 24.45 5.09 -3.85
C LEU A 18 25.09 6.39 -3.38
N PRO A 19 25.05 7.47 -4.16
CA PRO A 19 25.55 8.77 -3.70
C PRO A 19 24.70 9.25 -2.52
N ALA A 20 25.35 9.83 -1.51
CA ALA A 20 24.80 10.24 -0.22
C ALA A 20 23.63 11.26 -0.27
N GLN A 21 23.18 11.64 -1.45
CA GLN A 21 22.14 12.67 -1.68
C GLN A 21 20.71 12.14 -1.85
N PHE A 22 20.46 10.81 -1.79
CA PHE A 22 19.18 10.23 -2.26
C PHE A 22 18.48 9.33 -1.25
N LEU A 23 18.50 9.66 0.04
CA LEU A 23 17.86 8.81 1.07
C LEU A 23 16.56 9.39 1.61
N ASP A 24 15.57 9.63 0.74
CA ASP A 24 14.16 9.61 1.13
C ASP A 24 13.59 8.17 1.19
N ALA A 25 14.37 7.20 0.77
CA ALA A 25 13.99 5.81 0.84
C ALA A 25 14.19 5.30 2.27
N VAL A 26 13.17 4.66 2.82
CA VAL A 26 13.35 3.78 3.98
C VAL A 26 14.30 2.68 3.53
N VAL A 27 15.53 2.72 4.00
CA VAL A 27 16.48 1.64 3.75
C VAL A 27 16.07 0.48 4.65
N PRO A 28 15.61 -0.65 4.08
CA PRO A 28 15.22 -1.81 4.86
C PRO A 28 16.42 -2.33 5.65
N LEU A 29 16.18 -2.69 6.90
CA LEU A 29 17.18 -3.26 7.77
C LEU A 29 17.03 -4.77 7.80
N GLU A 30 18.10 -5.47 7.51
CA GLU A 30 18.24 -6.88 7.82
C GLU A 30 18.75 -7.02 9.26
N PHE A 31 18.18 -7.98 10.00
CA PHE A 31 18.61 -8.31 11.34
C PHE A 31 19.28 -9.68 11.32
N ASP A 32 20.33 -9.84 12.13
CA ASP A 32 20.92 -11.15 12.29
C ASP A 32 19.89 -12.12 12.88
N ASN A 33 20.03 -13.41 12.60
CA ASN A 33 19.07 -14.45 13.00
C ASN A 33 18.99 -14.66 14.51
N ALA A 34 19.81 -13.97 15.31
CA ALA A 34 19.85 -14.04 16.77
C ALA A 34 18.78 -13.12 17.42
N ARG A 35 17.53 -13.18 16.93
CA ARG A 35 16.40 -12.56 17.61
C ARG A 35 16.05 -13.41 18.83
N GLU A 36 16.25 -12.87 20.00
CA GLU A 36 15.99 -13.60 21.24
C GLU A 36 14.65 -13.16 21.84
N LEU A 37 13.69 -14.09 21.90
CA LEU A 37 12.42 -13.88 22.60
C LEU A 37 12.49 -14.60 23.95
N LYS A 38 12.49 -13.85 25.04
CA LYS A 38 12.47 -14.35 26.40
C LYS A 38 11.14 -14.03 27.09
N LYS A 39 10.66 -14.91 27.93
CA LYS A 39 9.59 -14.61 28.88
C LYS A 39 10.20 -14.42 30.26
N ILE A 40 10.07 -13.21 30.79
CA ILE A 40 10.59 -12.86 32.12
C ILE A 40 9.41 -12.41 32.96
N ASN A 41 9.12 -13.17 34.00
CA ASN A 41 7.90 -13.04 34.83
C ASN A 41 6.63 -13.11 33.96
N SER A 42 5.81 -12.04 33.92
CA SER A 42 4.59 -11.96 33.13
C SER A 42 4.79 -11.24 31.77
N GLU A 43 6.02 -10.81 31.45
CA GLU A 43 6.31 -10.03 30.24
C GLU A 43 7.16 -10.79 29.23
N TYR A 44 6.95 -10.49 27.95
CA TYR A 44 7.79 -10.91 26.85
C TYR A 44 8.82 -9.84 26.54
N LEU A 45 10.09 -10.24 26.42
CA LEU A 45 11.20 -9.40 25.99
C LEU A 45 11.71 -9.92 24.65
N LEU A 46 11.64 -9.11 23.61
CA LEU A 46 12.22 -9.38 22.29
C LEU A 46 13.37 -8.41 22.03
N THR A 47 14.55 -8.94 21.71
CA THR A 47 15.72 -8.14 21.34
C THR A 47 16.23 -8.51 19.96
N GLY A 48 16.84 -7.57 19.26
CA GLY A 48 17.48 -7.81 17.97
C GLY A 48 18.49 -6.74 17.62
N ASN A 49 19.49 -7.13 16.82
CA ASN A 49 20.51 -6.24 16.26
C ASN A 49 20.40 -6.28 14.75
N SER A 50 20.50 -5.12 14.07
CA SER A 50 20.61 -5.06 12.62
C SER A 50 21.99 -5.55 12.15
N LEU A 51 22.05 -5.99 10.89
CA LEU A 51 23.31 -6.08 10.18
C LEU A 51 23.94 -4.69 10.03
N GLN A 52 25.20 -4.67 9.63
CA GLN A 52 25.94 -3.41 9.49
C GLN A 52 25.39 -2.61 8.30
N LEU A 53 25.10 -1.34 8.56
CA LEU A 53 24.70 -0.38 7.54
C LEU A 53 25.94 0.14 6.78
N PRO A 54 25.81 0.55 5.52
CA PRO A 54 26.86 1.28 4.82
C PRO A 54 27.25 2.55 5.58
N SER A 55 28.56 2.82 5.68
CA SER A 55 29.10 3.91 6.51
C SER A 55 28.86 5.32 5.97
N ASP A 56 28.38 5.43 4.74
CA ASP A 56 28.12 6.68 4.02
C ASP A 56 26.66 7.16 4.10
N ILE A 57 25.80 6.40 4.77
CA ILE A 57 24.39 6.73 4.93
C ILE A 57 24.19 7.71 6.09
N LEU A 58 23.61 8.88 5.80
CA LEU A 58 23.13 9.81 6.81
C LEU A 58 21.75 9.39 7.28
N ILE A 59 21.56 9.26 8.60
CA ILE A 59 20.33 8.79 9.22
C ILE A 59 19.91 9.77 10.30
N ASP A 60 18.66 10.18 10.32
CA ASP A 60 18.04 10.96 11.40
C ASP A 60 16.78 10.28 11.97
N GLY A 61 16.56 9.03 11.63
CA GLY A 61 15.49 8.25 12.24
C GLY A 61 15.52 6.76 11.91
N ALA A 62 14.80 6.00 12.74
CA ALA A 62 14.52 4.58 12.52
C ALA A 62 13.08 4.24 12.86
N ALA A 63 12.48 3.33 12.11
CA ALA A 63 11.17 2.78 12.40
C ALA A 63 11.21 1.25 12.36
N ILE A 64 10.56 0.62 13.33
CA ILE A 64 10.48 -0.85 13.46
C ILE A 64 9.01 -1.22 13.59
N ARG A 65 8.55 -2.14 12.75
CA ARG A 65 7.18 -2.66 12.78
C ARG A 65 7.12 -3.96 13.56
N PHE A 66 6.13 -4.06 14.42
CA PHE A 66 5.85 -5.22 15.26
C PHE A 66 4.36 -5.59 15.21
N SER A 67 4.08 -6.83 15.61
CA SER A 67 2.75 -7.26 16.05
C SER A 67 2.84 -7.63 17.53
N ALA A 68 1.98 -7.06 18.38
CA ALA A 68 1.89 -7.38 19.79
C ALA A 68 0.56 -6.90 20.39
N SER A 69 0.23 -7.41 21.58
CA SER A 69 -0.87 -6.88 22.39
C SER A 69 -0.62 -5.43 22.81
N GLN A 70 -1.67 -4.73 23.24
CA GLN A 70 -1.56 -3.41 23.87
C GLN A 70 -0.63 -3.47 25.10
N ASN A 71 -0.10 -2.34 25.55
CA ASN A 71 0.92 -2.21 26.60
C ASN A 71 2.32 -2.71 26.22
N THR A 72 2.76 -2.34 25.04
CA THR A 72 4.11 -2.60 24.55
C THR A 72 4.98 -1.34 24.67
N SER A 73 6.23 -1.54 25.05
CA SER A 73 7.25 -0.47 25.08
C SER A 73 8.47 -0.92 24.27
N ILE A 74 8.98 -0.01 23.45
CA ILE A 74 10.13 -0.26 22.57
C ILE A 74 11.21 0.75 22.87
N TRP A 75 12.45 0.26 22.97
CA TRP A 75 13.65 1.10 23.07
C TRP A 75 14.59 0.79 21.92
N ILE A 76 15.25 1.82 21.41
CA ILE A 76 16.19 1.72 20.30
C ILE A 76 17.51 2.39 20.72
N GLN A 77 18.62 1.79 20.27
CA GLN A 77 19.98 2.32 20.37
C GLN A 77 20.63 2.27 19.00
N PHE A 78 21.55 3.18 18.78
CA PHE A 78 22.30 3.29 17.54
C PHE A 78 23.78 3.10 17.83
N LEU A 79 24.47 2.35 16.97
CA LEU A 79 25.92 2.25 16.98
C LEU A 79 26.49 3.31 16.04
N GLU A 80 27.17 4.29 16.59
CA GLU A 80 27.82 5.37 15.83
C GLU A 80 29.16 4.91 15.21
N VAL A 81 29.66 5.66 14.26
CA VAL A 81 30.94 5.38 13.59
C VAL A 81 32.15 5.40 14.53
N ASN A 82 32.04 6.07 15.67
CA ASN A 82 33.07 6.09 16.73
C ASN A 82 33.09 4.77 17.55
N GLY A 83 32.24 3.80 17.23
CA GLY A 83 32.15 2.52 17.91
C GLY A 83 31.32 2.52 19.19
N ASN A 84 30.67 3.62 19.55
CA ASN A 84 29.89 3.73 20.78
C ASN A 84 28.39 3.55 20.49
N TRP A 85 27.70 2.86 21.41
CA TRP A 85 26.24 2.81 21.40
C TRP A 85 25.65 4.06 22.07
N THR A 86 24.66 4.67 21.43
CA THR A 86 23.90 5.77 22.04
C THR A 86 23.16 5.31 23.28
N LYS A 87 22.70 6.25 24.11
CA LYS A 87 21.79 5.93 25.20
C LYS A 87 20.52 5.28 24.66
N LYS A 88 19.98 4.33 25.43
CA LYS A 88 18.72 3.66 25.16
C LYS A 88 17.58 4.67 25.18
N ARG A 89 16.81 4.75 24.11
CA ARG A 89 15.70 5.72 23.95
C ARG A 89 14.39 4.99 23.71
N LYS A 90 13.34 5.47 24.34
CA LYS A 90 12.00 4.95 24.15
C LYS A 90 11.44 5.47 22.82
N ALA A 91 10.98 4.55 21.97
CA ALA A 91 10.36 4.88 20.70
C ALA A 91 8.92 5.36 20.88
N LYS A 92 8.46 6.28 20.03
CA LYS A 92 7.04 6.63 19.88
C LYS A 92 6.36 5.52 19.10
N ILE A 93 5.17 5.09 19.57
CA ILE A 93 4.41 3.99 18.99
C ILE A 93 3.21 4.55 18.23
N PHE A 94 3.01 4.05 17.00
CA PHE A 94 1.91 4.36 16.10
C PHE A 94 1.18 3.06 15.79
N TYR A 95 -0.05 2.92 16.29
CA TYR A 95 -0.86 1.73 16.07
C TYR A 95 -1.56 1.79 14.71
N GLU A 96 -1.59 0.65 14.01
CA GLU A 96 -2.45 0.48 12.85
C GLU A 96 -3.88 0.25 13.37
N PRO A 97 -4.87 1.05 12.92
CA PRO A 97 -6.25 0.88 13.37
C PRO A 97 -6.77 -0.55 13.12
N ASN A 98 -7.52 -1.07 14.07
CA ASN A 98 -8.17 -2.40 14.01
C ASN A 98 -7.21 -3.58 13.78
N SER A 99 -5.96 -3.44 14.22
CA SER A 99 -4.95 -4.49 14.09
C SER A 99 -4.12 -4.60 15.37
N ASP A 100 -3.38 -5.70 15.51
CA ASP A 100 -2.36 -5.88 16.55
C ASP A 100 -0.98 -5.33 16.14
N ARG A 101 -0.91 -4.63 14.99
CA ARG A 101 0.32 -4.13 14.40
C ARG A 101 0.57 -2.69 14.80
N PHE A 102 1.84 -2.36 14.95
CA PHE A 102 2.27 -0.99 15.22
C PHE A 102 3.68 -0.72 14.71
N ILE A 103 4.00 0.56 14.56
CA ILE A 103 5.33 1.05 14.23
C ILE A 103 5.89 1.77 15.45
N ALA A 104 7.08 1.36 15.88
CA ALA A 104 7.89 2.07 16.87
C ALA A 104 8.92 2.92 16.13
N SER A 105 8.90 4.23 16.31
CA SER A 105 9.77 5.16 15.60
C SER A 105 10.54 6.06 16.54
N ILE A 106 11.78 6.35 16.16
CA ILE A 106 12.63 7.38 16.76
C ILE A 106 13.08 8.35 15.69
N LEU A 107 12.92 9.63 15.99
CA LEU A 107 13.52 10.74 15.26
C LEU A 107 14.63 11.36 16.10
N ASP A 108 15.76 11.60 15.51
CA ASP A 108 16.88 12.27 16.14
C ASP A 108 17.76 12.99 15.11
N SER A 109 17.62 14.29 15.05
CA SER A 109 18.39 15.14 14.13
C SER A 109 19.89 15.24 14.47
N THR A 110 20.30 14.70 15.60
CA THR A 110 21.72 14.64 15.99
C THR A 110 22.42 13.38 15.49
N LEU A 111 21.64 12.37 15.05
CA LEU A 111 22.21 11.20 14.39
C LEU A 111 22.78 11.63 13.03
N SER A 112 23.92 11.09 12.68
CA SER A 112 24.54 11.38 11.39
C SER A 112 24.89 10.09 10.66
N LYS A 113 25.95 9.43 11.07
CA LYS A 113 26.39 8.17 10.48
C LYS A 113 26.26 7.06 11.51
N ILE A 114 25.45 6.06 11.17
CA ILE A 114 25.13 4.95 12.05
C ILE A 114 25.57 3.65 11.38
N LEU A 115 26.20 2.77 12.15
CA LEU A 115 26.65 1.47 11.67
C LEU A 115 25.63 0.36 11.91
N LYS A 116 24.94 0.41 13.05
CA LYS A 116 23.94 -0.62 13.46
C LYS A 116 22.83 -0.03 14.31
N ILE A 117 21.72 -0.75 14.36
CA ILE A 117 20.59 -0.49 15.26
C ILE A 117 20.37 -1.71 16.16
N LYS A 118 20.09 -1.45 17.43
CA LYS A 118 19.66 -2.45 18.39
C LYS A 118 18.32 -2.02 18.96
N TYR A 119 17.40 -2.97 19.11
CA TYR A 119 16.13 -2.73 19.79
C TYR A 119 15.90 -3.68 20.95
N GLU A 120 15.10 -3.23 21.89
CA GLU A 120 14.53 -4.00 22.97
C GLU A 120 13.03 -3.67 23.06
N ALA A 121 12.20 -4.70 22.94
CA ALA A 121 10.75 -4.60 22.98
C ALA A 121 10.22 -5.40 24.18
N LYS A 122 9.37 -4.77 25.01
CA LYS A 122 8.69 -5.40 26.15
C LYS A 122 7.18 -5.33 25.96
N SER A 123 6.48 -6.43 26.18
CA SER A 123 5.04 -6.54 26.05
C SER A 123 4.44 -7.50 27.04
N SER A 124 3.21 -7.25 27.49
CA SER A 124 2.43 -8.19 28.29
C SER A 124 1.99 -9.43 27.51
N GLY A 125 1.93 -9.36 26.18
CA GLY A 125 1.64 -10.47 25.26
C GLY A 125 2.83 -10.79 24.37
N ARG A 126 2.72 -11.88 23.62
CA ARG A 126 3.75 -12.28 22.65
C ARG A 126 3.96 -11.14 21.64
N ILE A 127 5.23 -10.80 21.43
CA ILE A 127 5.64 -9.78 20.46
C ILE A 127 6.36 -10.43 19.29
N THR A 128 6.05 -9.99 18.07
CA THR A 128 6.66 -10.48 16.85
C THR A 128 7.22 -9.31 16.06
N PHE A 129 8.48 -9.41 15.65
CA PHE A 129 9.08 -8.46 14.71
C PHE A 129 8.54 -8.71 13.30
N ILE A 130 8.26 -7.64 12.55
CA ILE A 130 7.79 -7.71 11.17
C ILE A 130 8.87 -7.17 10.23
N SER A 131 9.25 -5.90 10.40
CA SER A 131 10.24 -5.24 9.54
C SER A 131 10.85 -4.02 10.22
N ALA A 132 11.95 -3.52 9.71
CA ALA A 132 12.52 -2.24 10.15
C ALA A 132 13.18 -1.49 9.01
N GLY A 133 13.36 -0.21 9.19
CA GLY A 133 14.07 0.66 8.25
C GLY A 133 14.64 1.89 8.94
N VAL A 134 15.65 2.46 8.31
CA VAL A 134 16.23 3.76 8.66
C VAL A 134 15.88 4.77 7.58
N TYR A 135 15.83 6.03 7.94
CA TYR A 135 15.48 7.11 7.02
C TYR A 135 16.16 8.42 7.41
N ASN A 136 16.23 9.30 6.43
CA ASN A 136 16.69 10.67 6.58
C ASN A 136 15.50 11.61 6.35
N ARG A 137 15.44 12.76 7.02
CA ARG A 137 14.45 13.81 6.81
C ARG A 137 14.79 14.65 5.61
N THR A 138 14.54 14.15 4.42
CA THR A 138 14.77 14.90 3.17
C THR A 138 13.48 15.38 2.52
N ASP A 139 12.38 15.53 3.25
CA ASP A 139 11.21 16.25 2.73
C ASP A 139 11.40 17.79 2.75
N LYS A 140 12.59 18.27 3.11
CA LYS A 140 12.99 19.63 2.79
C LYS A 140 13.18 19.72 1.28
N ASP A 141 12.10 20.10 0.62
CA ASP A 141 12.12 20.38 -0.79
C ASP A 141 13.25 21.37 -1.09
N ILE A 142 14.14 20.96 -1.99
CA ILE A 142 15.04 21.90 -2.66
C ILE A 142 14.12 22.97 -3.24
N SER A 143 14.33 24.24 -2.90
CA SER A 143 13.55 25.37 -3.35
C SER A 143 13.44 25.34 -4.87
N VAL A 144 12.36 24.73 -5.36
CA VAL A 144 11.95 24.78 -6.74
C VAL A 144 11.05 26.02 -6.85
N ASN A 145 11.23 26.83 -7.90
CA ASN A 145 10.45 28.02 -8.16
C ASN A 145 8.99 27.86 -7.76
N ASN A 146 8.50 28.77 -6.91
CA ASN A 146 7.13 28.79 -6.40
C ASN A 146 6.08 29.17 -7.47
N GLU A 147 6.40 29.14 -8.75
CA GLU A 147 5.44 29.38 -9.81
C GLU A 147 4.41 28.24 -9.83
N LYS A 148 3.18 28.61 -9.57
CA LYS A 148 2.02 27.72 -9.65
C LYS A 148 1.78 27.39 -11.12
N ILE A 149 1.96 26.13 -11.50
CA ILE A 149 1.56 25.67 -12.84
C ILE A 149 0.07 25.35 -12.78
N ASP A 150 -0.73 26.10 -13.52
CA ASP A 150 -2.11 25.70 -13.74
C ASP A 150 -2.14 24.43 -14.61
N PRO A 151 -2.92 23.41 -14.22
CA PRO A 151 -3.07 22.22 -15.04
C PRO A 151 -3.57 22.60 -16.43
N LEU A 152 -3.04 21.94 -17.46
CA LEU A 152 -3.61 22.05 -18.80
C LEU A 152 -5.11 21.71 -18.76
N PRO A 153 -5.96 22.38 -19.56
CA PRO A 153 -7.36 21.98 -19.64
C PRO A 153 -7.47 20.51 -20.03
N ALA A 154 -8.32 19.77 -19.33
CA ALA A 154 -8.58 18.37 -19.59
C ALA A 154 -8.90 18.15 -21.06
N LYS A 155 -8.12 17.30 -21.75
CA LYS A 155 -8.22 17.13 -23.20
C LYS A 155 -9.40 16.27 -23.63
N LEU A 156 -9.85 15.34 -22.79
CA LEU A 156 -10.80 14.29 -23.11
C LEU A 156 -12.04 14.29 -22.21
N GLY A 157 -12.07 15.13 -21.19
CA GLY A 157 -13.22 15.30 -20.31
C GLY A 157 -13.43 14.14 -19.34
N VAL A 158 -12.36 13.50 -18.88
CA VAL A 158 -12.46 12.47 -17.82
C VAL A 158 -12.87 13.13 -16.51
N ASP A 159 -14.02 12.73 -16.00
CA ASP A 159 -14.57 13.26 -14.75
C ASP A 159 -13.66 12.96 -13.56
N LYS A 160 -13.52 13.95 -12.67
CA LYS A 160 -12.84 13.77 -11.40
C LYS A 160 -13.62 12.75 -10.56
N PRO A 161 -12.99 11.67 -10.07
CA PRO A 161 -13.68 10.74 -9.16
C PRO A 161 -14.07 11.44 -7.86
N VAL A 162 -15.02 10.85 -7.13
CA VAL A 162 -15.36 11.31 -5.78
C VAL A 162 -14.13 11.09 -4.88
N ILE A 163 -13.64 12.15 -4.27
CA ILE A 163 -12.47 12.15 -3.39
C ILE A 163 -12.89 12.69 -2.03
N ILE A 164 -12.68 11.89 -1.01
CA ILE A 164 -12.91 12.26 0.39
C ILE A 164 -11.85 13.30 0.76
N SER A 165 -12.31 14.50 1.06
CA SER A 165 -11.46 15.66 1.34
C SER A 165 -10.68 15.49 2.65
N ARG A 166 -9.61 16.25 2.81
CA ARG A 166 -8.82 16.32 4.04
C ARG A 166 -9.67 16.65 5.27
N LYS A 167 -10.70 17.49 5.10
CA LYS A 167 -11.64 17.85 6.19
C LYS A 167 -12.48 16.66 6.64
N GLU A 168 -12.92 15.79 5.70
CA GLU A 168 -13.80 14.67 6.01
C GLU A 168 -13.11 13.51 6.75
N TRP A 169 -11.77 13.41 6.68
CA TRP A 169 -10.99 12.46 7.47
C TRP A 169 -10.18 13.12 8.59
N ASP A 170 -10.51 14.38 8.94
CA ASP A 170 -9.93 15.14 10.04
C ASP A 170 -8.39 15.24 9.96
N ALA A 171 -7.90 15.66 8.78
CA ALA A 171 -6.48 15.86 8.54
C ALA A 171 -5.89 16.96 9.39
N ARG A 172 -4.68 16.75 9.87
CA ARG A 172 -3.86 17.81 10.48
C ARG A 172 -3.37 18.77 9.41
N ASN A 173 -3.05 20.00 9.81
CA ASN A 173 -2.32 20.92 8.95
C ASN A 173 -0.90 20.44 8.68
N PRO A 174 -0.30 20.79 7.54
CA PRO A 174 1.12 20.56 7.31
C PRO A 174 1.94 21.34 8.32
N LYS A 175 3.12 20.81 8.72
CA LYS A 175 4.01 21.45 9.69
C LYS A 175 4.70 22.69 9.11
N TYR A 176 4.86 22.73 7.79
CA TYR A 176 5.43 23.87 7.05
C TYR A 176 4.86 23.87 5.62
N ASP A 177 5.02 24.99 4.92
CA ASP A 177 4.45 25.20 3.60
C ASP A 177 4.95 24.16 2.56
N TYR A 178 4.11 23.88 1.60
CA TYR A 178 4.45 23.00 0.48
C TYR A 178 5.18 23.75 -0.63
N SER A 179 6.03 23.03 -1.35
CA SER A 179 6.54 23.47 -2.65
C SER A 179 5.66 22.95 -3.78
N ASN A 180 5.48 23.71 -4.85
CA ASN A 180 4.67 23.31 -5.99
C ASN A 180 5.44 22.41 -6.97
N HIS A 181 4.73 21.54 -7.70
CA HIS A 181 5.31 20.86 -8.86
C HIS A 181 5.61 21.85 -9.98
N PRO A 182 6.83 21.83 -10.56
CA PRO A 182 7.17 22.64 -11.72
C PRO A 182 6.61 22.06 -13.04
N TYR A 183 6.21 20.79 -13.07
CA TYR A 183 5.64 20.04 -14.19
C TYR A 183 5.06 18.72 -13.68
N PHE A 184 4.40 17.96 -14.58
CA PHE A 184 3.89 16.62 -14.29
C PHE A 184 4.32 15.65 -15.39
N ASP A 185 5.04 14.58 -15.03
CA ASP A 185 5.56 13.60 -15.99
C ASP A 185 5.59 12.16 -15.43
N LYS A 186 5.13 11.96 -14.20
CA LYS A 186 5.18 10.67 -13.51
C LYS A 186 3.90 10.39 -12.71
N MET A 187 3.58 9.12 -12.61
CA MET A 187 2.57 8.58 -11.68
C MET A 187 3.15 7.36 -10.98
N THR A 188 2.95 7.28 -9.68
CA THR A 188 3.49 6.17 -8.88
C THR A 188 2.43 5.51 -8.03
N LEU A 189 2.39 4.18 -8.10
CA LEU A 189 1.56 3.33 -7.23
C LEU A 189 2.40 2.80 -6.07
N HIS A 190 1.87 2.98 -4.86
CA HIS A 190 2.41 2.49 -3.61
C HIS A 190 1.44 1.57 -2.90
N HIS A 191 1.90 0.87 -1.88
CA HIS A 191 1.08 0.33 -0.82
C HIS A 191 1.50 0.89 0.54
N ALA A 192 0.57 0.89 1.50
CA ALA A 192 0.88 1.33 2.85
C ALA A 192 1.71 0.29 3.63
N ALA A 193 1.82 -0.94 3.12
CA ALA A 193 2.43 -2.10 3.76
C ALA A 193 1.78 -2.42 5.14
N GLY A 194 0.51 -2.16 5.28
CA GLY A 194 -0.36 -2.27 6.46
C GLY A 194 -1.53 -1.30 6.31
N TRP A 195 -2.16 -0.93 7.41
CA TRP A 195 -3.31 -0.01 7.40
C TRP A 195 -4.42 -0.45 6.44
N ALA A 196 -4.67 -1.76 6.34
CA ALA A 196 -5.77 -2.28 5.54
C ALA A 196 -7.11 -1.72 6.05
N ALA A 197 -7.97 -1.29 5.13
CA ALA A 197 -9.27 -0.73 5.45
C ALA A 197 -10.31 -1.21 4.45
N LYS A 198 -11.44 -1.70 4.97
CA LYS A 198 -12.54 -2.32 4.21
C LYS A 198 -13.83 -1.50 4.26
N THR A 199 -13.85 -0.46 5.09
CA THR A 199 -14.98 0.45 5.25
C THR A 199 -14.50 1.90 5.20
N LEU A 200 -15.43 2.83 4.99
CA LEU A 200 -15.13 4.26 4.96
C LEU A 200 -14.50 4.75 6.27
N ASP A 201 -15.03 4.31 7.41
CA ASP A 201 -14.54 4.75 8.72
C ASP A 201 -13.15 4.17 9.03
N GLU A 202 -12.91 2.90 8.70
CA GLU A 202 -11.58 2.31 8.78
C GLU A 202 -10.58 3.05 7.89
N GLY A 203 -10.98 3.41 6.66
CA GLY A 203 -10.14 4.14 5.73
C GLY A 203 -9.78 5.54 6.24
N LYS A 204 -10.73 6.29 6.78
CA LYS A 204 -10.46 7.59 7.42
C LYS A 204 -9.48 7.45 8.58
N ALA A 205 -9.67 6.46 9.46
CA ALA A 205 -8.77 6.20 10.59
C ALA A 205 -7.36 5.79 10.10
N ALA A 206 -7.27 4.96 9.07
CA ALA A 206 -6.01 4.54 8.49
C ALA A 206 -5.22 5.71 7.89
N VAL A 207 -5.87 6.55 7.08
CA VAL A 207 -5.24 7.73 6.45
C VAL A 207 -4.74 8.72 7.51
N LYS A 208 -5.54 8.97 8.56
CA LYS A 208 -5.13 9.81 9.68
C LYS A 208 -3.92 9.25 10.42
N SER A 209 -3.92 7.95 10.72
CA SER A 209 -2.79 7.27 11.38
C SER A 209 -1.51 7.32 10.53
N ILE A 210 -1.62 7.16 9.19
CA ILE A 210 -0.49 7.33 8.28
C ILE A 210 0.05 8.76 8.31
N GLN A 211 -0.83 9.78 8.32
CA GLN A 211 -0.39 11.18 8.45
C GLN A 211 0.35 11.40 9.76
N GLU A 212 -0.19 10.92 10.87
CA GLU A 212 0.44 11.02 12.19
C GLU A 212 1.82 10.37 12.22
N PHE A 213 1.94 9.18 11.63
CA PHE A 213 3.23 8.50 11.50
C PHE A 213 4.20 9.30 10.63
N HIS A 214 3.77 9.85 9.50
CA HIS A 214 4.63 10.65 8.64
C HIS A 214 5.07 11.95 9.30
N GLN A 215 4.16 12.66 9.98
CA GLN A 215 4.49 13.91 10.67
C GLN A 215 5.32 13.70 11.94
N ASP A 216 4.91 12.77 12.78
CA ASP A 216 5.47 12.63 14.13
C ASP A 216 6.49 11.49 14.22
N GLY A 217 6.35 10.46 13.40
CA GLY A 217 7.26 9.33 13.34
C GLY A 217 8.43 9.54 12.40
N ARG A 218 8.22 10.23 11.26
CA ARG A 218 9.26 10.53 10.26
C ARG A 218 9.70 11.99 10.25
N GLY A 219 8.96 12.88 10.91
CA GLY A 219 9.25 14.31 10.96
C GLY A 219 8.96 15.07 9.67
N TRP A 220 8.15 14.49 8.78
CA TRP A 220 7.76 15.13 7.54
C TRP A 220 6.75 16.25 7.78
N SER A 221 6.57 17.14 6.78
CA SER A 221 5.56 18.20 6.85
C SER A 221 4.16 17.62 6.95
N ASP A 222 3.87 16.58 6.17
CA ASP A 222 2.55 16.00 6.04
C ASP A 222 2.63 14.53 5.56
N ILE A 223 1.46 13.92 5.34
CA ILE A 223 1.34 12.64 4.63
C ILE A 223 2.11 12.70 3.30
N GLY A 224 2.82 11.63 2.94
CA GLY A 224 3.71 11.65 1.77
C GLY A 224 3.00 11.58 0.43
N TYR A 225 1.79 11.02 0.39
CA TYR A 225 1.04 10.70 -0.83
C TYR A 225 0.05 11.80 -1.20
N HIS A 226 -0.31 11.88 -2.50
CA HIS A 226 -1.35 12.79 -2.99
C HIS A 226 -2.75 12.19 -2.83
N PHE A 227 -2.85 10.87 -3.05
CA PHE A 227 -4.10 10.14 -2.87
C PHE A 227 -3.86 8.81 -2.17
N LEU A 228 -4.87 8.32 -1.46
CA LEU A 228 -4.89 6.98 -0.90
C LEU A 228 -6.18 6.29 -1.30
N VAL A 229 -6.15 4.96 -1.47
CA VAL A 229 -7.31 4.17 -1.88
C VAL A 229 -7.43 2.98 -0.95
N ASP A 230 -8.62 2.77 -0.38
CA ASP A 230 -8.90 1.62 0.48
C ASP A 230 -9.49 0.42 -0.29
N MET A 231 -9.70 -0.69 0.40
CA MET A 231 -10.26 -1.91 -0.20
C MET A 231 -11.75 -1.78 -0.58
N ALA A 232 -12.47 -0.82 0.00
CA ALA A 232 -13.85 -0.51 -0.40
C ALA A 232 -13.91 0.37 -1.65
N GLY A 233 -12.74 0.88 -2.13
CA GLY A 233 -12.64 1.76 -3.29
C GLY A 233 -12.82 3.25 -2.97
N ASN A 234 -12.85 3.64 -1.69
CA ASN A 234 -12.86 5.04 -1.33
C ASN A 234 -11.50 5.69 -1.64
N ILE A 235 -11.53 6.90 -2.19
CA ILE A 235 -10.34 7.69 -2.53
C ILE A 235 -10.23 8.84 -1.55
N TYR A 236 -9.09 8.96 -0.89
CA TYR A 236 -8.81 10.00 0.10
C TYR A 236 -7.78 10.99 -0.43
N GLN A 237 -8.04 12.28 -0.23
CA GLN A 237 -7.06 13.33 -0.51
C GLN A 237 -5.97 13.31 0.56
N GLY A 238 -4.72 13.13 0.14
CA GLY A 238 -3.53 13.35 0.96
C GLY A 238 -3.02 14.80 0.82
N ARG A 239 -1.79 15.00 0.30
CA ARG A 239 -1.33 16.34 -0.13
C ARG A 239 -2.16 16.82 -1.32
N PRO A 240 -2.31 18.14 -1.52
CA PRO A 240 -2.82 18.64 -2.79
C PRO A 240 -2.00 18.09 -3.97
N GLU A 241 -2.65 17.71 -5.05
CA GLU A 241 -1.98 17.07 -6.19
C GLU A 241 -1.02 18.01 -6.95
N THR A 242 -1.09 19.31 -6.69
CA THR A 242 -0.24 20.34 -7.32
C THR A 242 1.07 20.60 -6.58
N VAL A 243 1.24 20.03 -5.39
CA VAL A 243 2.45 20.23 -4.57
C VAL A 243 3.32 18.97 -4.57
N LEU A 244 4.60 19.14 -4.22
CA LEU A 244 5.52 18.01 -4.14
C LEU A 244 5.08 16.99 -3.08
N GLY A 245 5.06 15.72 -3.46
CA GLY A 245 4.90 14.62 -2.54
C GLY A 245 6.19 14.27 -1.79
N ALA A 246 6.11 13.35 -0.83
CA ALA A 246 7.24 12.74 -0.16
C ALA A 246 7.07 11.21 -0.21
N HIS A 247 7.06 10.61 -1.41
CA HIS A 247 6.72 9.21 -1.61
C HIS A 247 7.74 8.42 -2.46
N VAL A 248 8.57 9.09 -3.27
CA VAL A 248 9.69 8.49 -4.00
C VAL A 248 10.90 9.39 -3.87
N GLY A 249 11.78 9.11 -2.92
CA GLY A 249 12.98 9.88 -2.71
C GLY A 249 13.81 10.05 -3.98
N GLY A 250 14.21 11.30 -4.28
CA GLY A 250 14.93 11.65 -5.51
C GLY A 250 14.07 11.66 -6.79
N ALA A 251 12.76 11.32 -6.73
CA ALA A 251 11.87 11.33 -7.89
C ALA A 251 10.46 11.88 -7.58
N ASN A 252 10.32 12.73 -6.56
CA ASN A 252 9.04 13.34 -6.20
C ASN A 252 8.60 14.43 -7.19
N THR A 253 9.55 15.16 -7.78
CA THR A 253 9.24 16.25 -8.75
C THR A 253 8.50 15.72 -9.97
N GLY A 254 7.35 16.32 -10.27
CA GLY A 254 6.50 15.92 -11.39
C GLY A 254 5.74 14.59 -11.18
N ASN A 255 5.73 14.05 -9.96
CA ASN A 255 5.28 12.71 -9.66
C ASN A 255 4.06 12.70 -8.73
N ILE A 256 2.93 12.24 -9.25
CA ILE A 256 1.71 12.07 -8.44
C ILE A 256 1.70 10.66 -7.84
N GLY A 257 1.79 10.58 -6.51
CA GLY A 257 1.80 9.32 -5.77
C GLY A 257 0.43 8.92 -5.23
N VAL A 258 0.03 7.68 -5.52
CA VAL A 258 -1.19 7.05 -5.00
C VAL A 258 -0.80 5.85 -4.16
N CYS A 259 -1.39 5.71 -2.97
CA CYS A 259 -1.11 4.63 -2.03
C CYS A 259 -2.34 3.75 -1.83
N LEU A 260 -2.22 2.45 -2.10
CA LEU A 260 -3.20 1.45 -1.69
C LEU A 260 -3.06 1.16 -0.19
N LEU A 261 -4.13 1.27 0.57
CA LEU A 261 -4.19 0.82 1.96
C LEU A 261 -4.21 -0.71 2.00
N GLY A 262 -3.25 -1.30 2.70
CA GLY A 262 -3.04 -2.74 2.77
C GLY A 262 -1.59 -3.15 2.53
N CYS A 263 -1.33 -4.46 2.51
CA CYS A 263 -0.01 -5.04 2.38
C CYS A 263 0.01 -6.21 1.38
N TYR A 264 0.43 -5.93 0.17
CA TYR A 264 0.19 -6.73 -1.04
C TYR A 264 1.40 -7.60 -1.42
N HIS A 265 1.79 -8.50 -0.53
CA HIS A 265 2.83 -9.49 -0.81
C HIS A 265 2.24 -10.90 -0.94
N PRO A 266 2.81 -11.78 -1.78
CA PRO A 266 2.38 -13.17 -1.84
C PRO A 266 2.83 -13.94 -0.59
N PRO A 267 2.17 -15.08 -0.27
CA PRO A 267 2.48 -15.89 0.90
C PRO A 267 3.92 -16.40 1.00
N GLU A 268 4.62 -16.52 -0.11
CA GLU A 268 6.00 -17.02 -0.19
C GLU A 268 7.03 -16.01 0.36
N THR A 269 6.63 -14.76 0.56
CA THR A 269 7.49 -13.78 1.19
C THR A 269 7.49 -13.97 2.70
N SER A 270 8.62 -13.72 3.35
CA SER A 270 8.72 -13.75 4.82
C SER A 270 7.91 -12.66 5.54
N ILE A 271 7.25 -11.79 4.78
CA ILE A 271 6.42 -10.69 5.28
C ILE A 271 4.99 -11.22 5.45
N PRO A 272 4.43 -11.28 6.67
CA PRO A 272 3.08 -11.83 6.91
C PRO A 272 2.00 -10.81 6.53
N CYS A 273 1.82 -10.55 5.26
CA CYS A 273 0.79 -9.65 4.75
C CYS A 273 0.45 -9.99 3.31
N TYR A 274 -0.75 -10.51 3.10
CA TYR A 274 -1.17 -11.20 1.88
C TYR A 274 -2.43 -10.59 1.30
N ASP A 275 -2.58 -9.26 1.39
CA ASP A 275 -3.74 -8.60 0.81
C ASP A 275 -3.72 -8.74 -0.71
N GLU A 276 -4.90 -8.87 -1.29
CA GLU A 276 -5.14 -8.81 -2.72
C GLU A 276 -5.88 -7.52 -3.06
N MET A 277 -5.63 -6.98 -4.24
CA MET A 277 -6.32 -5.79 -4.70
C MET A 277 -7.80 -6.14 -4.94
N SER A 278 -8.70 -5.46 -4.23
CA SER A 278 -10.13 -5.67 -4.41
C SER A 278 -10.60 -5.08 -5.76
N TYR A 279 -11.71 -5.60 -6.27
CA TYR A 279 -12.38 -5.03 -7.43
C TYR A 279 -12.61 -3.51 -7.29
N ASN A 280 -13.11 -3.07 -6.14
CA ASN A 280 -13.42 -1.67 -5.91
C ASN A 280 -12.17 -0.79 -5.91
N SER A 281 -11.07 -1.26 -5.30
CA SER A 281 -9.77 -0.56 -5.34
C SER A 281 -9.25 -0.44 -6.77
N GLU A 282 -9.31 -1.53 -7.55
CA GLU A 282 -8.86 -1.54 -8.94
C GLU A 282 -9.63 -0.51 -9.79
N LYS A 283 -10.96 -0.50 -9.69
CA LYS A 283 -11.79 0.46 -10.44
C LYS A 283 -11.56 1.90 -10.01
N SER A 284 -11.34 2.13 -8.72
CA SER A 284 -10.99 3.46 -8.21
C SER A 284 -9.62 3.93 -8.67
N LEU A 285 -8.62 3.04 -8.71
CA LEU A 285 -7.30 3.34 -9.26
C LEU A 285 -7.37 3.70 -10.74
N ILE A 286 -8.11 2.92 -11.54
CA ILE A 286 -8.28 3.19 -12.98
C ILE A 286 -8.90 4.56 -13.20
N LYS A 287 -10.01 4.88 -12.52
CA LYS A 287 -10.67 6.19 -12.61
C LYS A 287 -9.74 7.33 -12.19
N LEU A 288 -9.07 7.16 -11.05
CA LEU A 288 -8.18 8.17 -10.50
C LEU A 288 -7.00 8.45 -11.44
N TYR A 289 -6.32 7.41 -11.92
CA TYR A 289 -5.19 7.58 -12.82
C TYR A 289 -5.62 8.06 -14.22
N ALA A 290 -6.80 7.69 -14.71
CA ALA A 290 -7.35 8.21 -15.95
C ALA A 290 -7.61 9.72 -15.82
N TRP A 291 -8.22 10.17 -14.74
CA TRP A 291 -8.40 11.59 -14.45
C TRP A 291 -7.07 12.34 -14.31
N ILE A 292 -6.08 11.78 -13.60
CA ILE A 292 -4.73 12.36 -13.50
C ILE A 292 -4.08 12.45 -14.90
N SER A 293 -4.20 11.40 -15.69
CA SER A 293 -3.66 11.37 -17.07
C SER A 293 -4.27 12.45 -17.94
N ASP A 294 -5.58 12.60 -17.91
CA ASP A 294 -6.28 13.61 -18.72
C ASP A 294 -5.99 15.03 -18.21
N LYS A 295 -6.06 15.26 -16.91
CA LYS A 295 -5.88 16.58 -16.30
C LYS A 295 -4.46 17.11 -16.40
N TYR A 296 -3.45 16.25 -16.18
CA TYR A 296 -2.04 16.64 -16.09
C TYR A 296 -1.21 16.22 -17.31
N GLY A 297 -1.81 15.55 -18.29
CA GLY A 297 -1.14 15.11 -19.51
C GLY A 297 -0.12 13.98 -19.31
N VAL A 298 -0.13 13.30 -18.17
CA VAL A 298 0.78 12.18 -17.87
C VAL A 298 0.26 10.90 -18.53
N LYS A 299 1.02 10.35 -19.48
CA LYS A 299 0.59 9.17 -20.23
C LYS A 299 0.48 7.93 -19.31
N PRO A 300 -0.58 7.11 -19.42
CA PRO A 300 -0.77 5.91 -18.58
C PRO A 300 0.41 4.96 -18.56
N LYS A 301 1.15 4.82 -19.67
CA LYS A 301 2.37 4.00 -19.76
C LYS A 301 3.48 4.41 -18.79
N LEU A 302 3.42 5.64 -18.24
CA LEU A 302 4.40 6.16 -17.27
C LEU A 302 4.05 5.84 -15.82
N LEU A 303 2.90 5.18 -15.55
CA LEU A 303 2.59 4.65 -14.22
C LEU A 303 3.64 3.61 -13.83
N LYS A 304 4.24 3.77 -12.67
CA LYS A 304 5.26 2.88 -12.12
C LYS A 304 4.90 2.44 -10.71
N GLY A 305 5.41 1.29 -10.26
CA GLY A 305 5.50 0.98 -8.85
C GLY A 305 6.67 1.72 -8.20
N HIS A 306 6.63 1.96 -6.91
CA HIS A 306 7.74 2.62 -6.20
C HIS A 306 9.09 1.93 -6.45
N ARG A 307 9.13 0.60 -6.46
CA ARG A 307 10.36 -0.19 -6.72
C ARG A 307 11.02 0.06 -8.07
N ASP A 308 10.25 0.55 -9.06
CA ASP A 308 10.74 0.72 -10.43
C ASP A 308 11.66 1.95 -10.59
N TYR A 309 11.84 2.76 -9.54
CA TYR A 309 12.74 3.91 -9.57
C TYR A 309 14.17 3.53 -9.18
N PHE A 310 14.36 2.94 -7.99
CA PHE A 310 15.70 2.70 -7.46
C PHE A 310 15.92 1.27 -6.97
N GLY A 311 14.92 0.40 -7.02
CA GLY A 311 15.03 -1.00 -6.59
C GLY A 311 15.27 -1.22 -5.08
N THR A 312 15.15 -0.16 -4.27
CA THR A 312 15.46 -0.20 -2.83
C THR A 312 14.29 -0.62 -1.95
N THR A 313 13.14 -0.89 -2.54
CA THR A 313 11.90 -1.24 -1.84
C THR A 313 11.13 -2.32 -2.56
N SER A 314 10.35 -3.11 -1.85
CA SER A 314 9.38 -4.07 -2.43
C SER A 314 8.00 -3.45 -2.72
N CYS A 315 7.81 -2.15 -2.41
CA CYS A 315 6.57 -1.42 -2.67
C CYS A 315 6.26 -1.35 -4.19
N PRO A 316 5.03 -1.58 -4.64
CA PRO A 316 3.77 -1.71 -3.91
C PRO A 316 3.39 -3.14 -3.47
N GLY A 317 4.32 -4.06 -3.39
CA GLY A 317 4.09 -5.48 -3.14
C GLY A 317 3.88 -6.25 -4.46
N ASN A 318 4.26 -7.54 -4.49
CA ASN A 318 4.25 -8.32 -5.73
C ASN A 318 2.84 -8.52 -6.28
N ASN A 319 1.82 -8.70 -5.41
CA ASN A 319 0.43 -8.90 -5.82
C ASN A 319 -0.14 -7.70 -6.60
N VAL A 320 0.31 -6.49 -6.29
CA VAL A 320 -0.11 -5.26 -7.00
C VAL A 320 0.85 -4.90 -8.13
N TRP A 321 2.15 -5.09 -7.91
CA TRP A 321 3.16 -4.73 -8.91
C TRP A 321 2.99 -5.51 -10.22
N SER A 322 2.65 -6.80 -10.13
CA SER A 322 2.38 -7.65 -11.30
C SER A 322 1.19 -7.17 -12.14
N LEU A 323 0.26 -6.43 -11.55
CA LEU A 323 -0.94 -5.89 -12.22
C LEU A 323 -0.71 -4.53 -12.90
N ILE A 324 0.44 -3.87 -12.69
CA ILE A 324 0.71 -2.54 -13.27
C ILE A 324 0.60 -2.54 -14.81
N PRO A 325 1.10 -3.53 -15.56
CA PRO A 325 0.91 -3.56 -17.02
C PRO A 325 -0.57 -3.59 -17.43
N GLN A 326 -1.41 -4.36 -16.72
CA GLN A 326 -2.85 -4.40 -16.93
C GLN A 326 -3.50 -3.06 -16.59
N LEU A 327 -3.19 -2.48 -15.44
CA LEU A 327 -3.70 -1.15 -15.04
C LEU A 327 -3.37 -0.08 -16.08
N ARG A 328 -2.15 -0.07 -16.63
CA ARG A 328 -1.76 0.87 -17.71
C ARG A 328 -2.65 0.72 -18.95
N ALA A 329 -2.95 -0.51 -19.35
CA ALA A 329 -3.81 -0.78 -20.49
C ALA A 329 -5.25 -0.32 -20.22
N GLU A 330 -5.82 -0.66 -19.06
CA GLU A 330 -7.18 -0.27 -18.68
C GLU A 330 -7.33 1.25 -18.50
N ILE A 331 -6.35 1.92 -17.90
CA ILE A 331 -6.32 3.39 -17.80
C ILE A 331 -6.28 4.02 -19.19
N SER A 332 -5.48 3.47 -20.12
CA SER A 332 -5.38 3.99 -21.50
C SER A 332 -6.72 3.86 -22.24
N LEU A 333 -7.39 2.74 -22.09
CA LEU A 333 -8.70 2.50 -22.67
C LEU A 333 -9.77 3.40 -22.05
N PHE A 334 -9.72 3.58 -20.74
CA PHE A 334 -10.62 4.52 -20.06
C PHE A 334 -10.44 5.95 -20.56
N VAL A 335 -9.20 6.41 -20.72
CA VAL A 335 -8.89 7.75 -21.23
C VAL A 335 -9.37 7.91 -22.67
N GLN A 336 -9.30 6.87 -23.49
CA GLN A 336 -9.65 6.91 -24.91
C GLN A 336 -11.16 6.77 -25.17
N TYR A 337 -11.85 5.91 -24.45
CA TYR A 337 -13.22 5.48 -24.76
C TYR A 337 -14.22 5.71 -23.62
N GLY A 338 -13.76 6.21 -22.49
CA GLY A 338 -14.57 6.26 -21.27
C GLY A 338 -14.62 4.92 -20.53
N PHE A 339 -15.50 4.84 -19.55
CA PHE A 339 -15.55 3.70 -18.62
C PHE A 339 -16.27 2.50 -19.24
N GLN A 340 -15.55 1.69 -20.03
CA GLN A 340 -16.06 0.44 -20.61
C GLN A 340 -15.13 -0.74 -20.32
N PRO A 341 -15.65 -1.88 -19.89
CA PRO A 341 -14.84 -3.11 -19.79
C PRO A 341 -14.35 -3.54 -21.16
N THR A 342 -13.14 -4.08 -21.22
CA THR A 342 -12.54 -4.57 -22.47
C THR A 342 -12.54 -6.09 -22.58
N ARG A 343 -12.88 -6.77 -21.48
CA ARG A 343 -13.02 -8.23 -21.41
C ARG A 343 -14.11 -8.58 -20.41
N PHE A 344 -14.65 -9.78 -20.54
CA PHE A 344 -15.43 -10.37 -19.46
C PHE A 344 -14.54 -10.65 -18.26
N ALA A 345 -15.01 -10.30 -17.08
CA ALA A 345 -14.38 -10.69 -15.82
C ALA A 345 -15.44 -10.90 -14.75
N LEU A 346 -15.26 -11.94 -13.96
CA LEU A 346 -16.08 -12.26 -12.80
C LEU A 346 -15.18 -12.13 -11.57
N PHE A 347 -15.68 -11.45 -10.53
CA PHE A 347 -14.86 -11.11 -9.37
C PHE A 347 -15.35 -11.83 -8.13
N GLN A 348 -14.44 -12.06 -7.19
CA GLN A 348 -14.77 -12.56 -5.87
C GLN A 348 -15.86 -11.67 -5.24
N ASN A 349 -16.89 -12.30 -4.66
CA ASN A 349 -17.92 -11.56 -3.94
C ASN A 349 -17.35 -10.83 -2.72
N TYR A 350 -17.90 -9.65 -2.43
CA TYR A 350 -17.46 -8.85 -1.28
C TYR A 350 -18.67 -8.24 -0.55
N PRO A 351 -18.69 -8.32 0.80
CA PRO A 351 -17.75 -9.02 1.67
C PRO A 351 -17.76 -10.54 1.51
N ASN A 352 -16.63 -11.21 1.82
CA ASN A 352 -16.52 -12.66 1.93
C ASN A 352 -15.50 -13.01 3.03
N PRO A 353 -15.88 -13.64 4.15
CA PRO A 353 -17.23 -14.03 4.51
C PRO A 353 -18.21 -12.86 4.63
N PHE A 354 -19.50 -13.12 4.46
CA PHE A 354 -20.54 -12.09 4.56
C PHE A 354 -21.57 -12.44 5.65
N ASN A 355 -22.19 -11.39 6.20
CA ASN A 355 -23.32 -11.50 7.12
C ASN A 355 -24.47 -10.71 6.52
N THR A 356 -25.56 -11.43 6.25
CA THR A 356 -26.79 -11.07 5.57
C THR A 356 -26.67 -10.81 4.07
N SER A 357 -25.65 -10.10 3.57
CA SER A 357 -25.56 -9.84 2.12
C SER A 357 -24.15 -9.77 1.59
N THR A 358 -23.98 -10.07 0.31
CA THR A 358 -22.74 -9.90 -0.43
C THR A 358 -23.03 -9.37 -1.83
N THR A 359 -22.05 -8.71 -2.44
CA THR A 359 -22.15 -8.17 -3.79
C THR A 359 -21.23 -8.95 -4.73
N LEU A 360 -21.77 -9.42 -5.83
CA LEU A 360 -21.02 -9.97 -6.94
C LEU A 360 -20.81 -8.87 -7.97
N HIS A 361 -19.58 -8.77 -8.49
CA HIS A 361 -19.21 -7.85 -9.54
C HIS A 361 -18.80 -8.62 -10.79
N TYR A 362 -19.17 -8.10 -11.96
CA TYR A 362 -18.75 -8.63 -13.23
C TYR A 362 -18.64 -7.54 -14.29
N ASP A 363 -17.69 -7.72 -15.19
CA ASP A 363 -17.43 -6.79 -16.29
C ASP A 363 -18.00 -7.37 -17.57
N LEU A 364 -18.75 -6.56 -18.32
CA LEU A 364 -19.41 -6.97 -19.54
C LEU A 364 -18.90 -6.11 -20.71
N PRO A 365 -18.02 -6.65 -21.60
CA PRO A 365 -17.39 -5.86 -22.65
C PRO A 365 -18.37 -5.50 -23.79
N GLU A 366 -19.40 -6.31 -24.00
CA GLU A 366 -20.42 -6.12 -25.03
C GLU A 366 -21.80 -6.52 -24.52
N PRO A 367 -22.90 -6.04 -25.14
CA PRO A 367 -24.24 -6.47 -24.76
C PRO A 367 -24.37 -7.99 -24.88
N SER A 368 -24.80 -8.63 -23.80
CA SER A 368 -24.91 -10.09 -23.75
C SER A 368 -26.04 -10.51 -22.83
N LYS A 369 -26.59 -11.69 -23.07
CA LYS A 369 -27.48 -12.35 -22.13
C LYS A 369 -26.64 -12.85 -20.94
N VAL A 370 -27.00 -12.43 -19.72
CA VAL A 370 -26.32 -12.79 -18.47
C VAL A 370 -27.24 -13.59 -17.59
N SER A 371 -26.78 -14.74 -17.12
CA SER A 371 -27.45 -15.53 -16.07
C SER A 371 -26.46 -15.73 -14.90
N ILE A 372 -26.86 -15.37 -13.68
CA ILE A 372 -26.09 -15.60 -12.45
C ILE A 372 -26.96 -16.38 -11.48
N THR A 373 -26.49 -17.55 -11.08
CA THR A 373 -27.20 -18.49 -10.21
C THR A 373 -26.33 -18.88 -9.02
N ILE A 374 -26.91 -18.93 -7.84
CA ILE A 374 -26.29 -19.39 -6.60
C ILE A 374 -26.64 -20.87 -6.40
N TYR A 375 -25.64 -21.65 -5.99
CA TYR A 375 -25.74 -23.09 -5.70
C TYR A 375 -25.26 -23.39 -4.29
N ASP A 376 -25.84 -24.39 -3.66
CA ASP A 376 -25.32 -24.98 -2.43
C ASP A 376 -24.12 -25.91 -2.70
N ILE A 377 -23.52 -26.47 -1.64
CA ILE A 377 -22.36 -27.38 -1.75
C ILE A 377 -22.69 -28.71 -2.46
N LEU A 378 -23.96 -29.06 -2.60
CA LEU A 378 -24.45 -30.26 -3.29
C LEU A 378 -24.75 -30.00 -4.76
N GLY A 379 -24.63 -28.72 -5.21
CA GLY A 379 -24.92 -28.31 -6.56
C GLY A 379 -26.41 -28.03 -6.83
N ASN A 380 -27.28 -27.95 -5.80
CA ASN A 380 -28.66 -27.57 -5.97
C ASN A 380 -28.77 -26.06 -6.18
N GLU A 381 -29.63 -25.64 -7.11
CA GLU A 381 -29.96 -24.22 -7.33
C GLU A 381 -30.64 -23.64 -6.10
N VAL A 382 -30.05 -22.59 -5.51
CA VAL A 382 -30.60 -21.86 -4.37
C VAL A 382 -31.47 -20.71 -4.85
N ILE A 383 -30.89 -19.90 -5.77
CA ILE A 383 -31.59 -18.76 -6.37
C ILE A 383 -30.90 -18.35 -7.67
N ARG A 384 -31.68 -17.93 -8.64
CA ARG A 384 -31.16 -17.23 -9.83
C ARG A 384 -31.31 -15.74 -9.63
N LEU A 385 -30.21 -15.06 -9.51
CA LEU A 385 -30.17 -13.61 -9.22
C LEU A 385 -30.52 -12.77 -10.45
N ILE A 386 -30.11 -13.23 -11.65
CA ILE A 386 -30.38 -12.57 -12.91
C ILE A 386 -30.44 -13.60 -14.06
N ASP A 387 -31.32 -13.37 -15.03
CA ASP A 387 -31.36 -14.04 -16.34
C ASP A 387 -31.97 -13.05 -17.34
N ALA A 388 -31.14 -12.16 -17.89
CA ALA A 388 -31.59 -11.07 -18.74
C ALA A 388 -30.51 -10.58 -19.70
N ASP A 389 -30.94 -9.92 -20.78
CA ASP A 389 -30.03 -9.16 -21.63
C ASP A 389 -29.53 -7.93 -20.89
N GLN A 390 -28.21 -7.77 -20.91
CA GLN A 390 -27.50 -6.69 -20.26
C GLN A 390 -26.67 -5.91 -21.27
N HIS A 391 -26.69 -4.57 -21.16
CA HIS A 391 -25.75 -3.74 -21.91
C HIS A 391 -24.32 -3.88 -21.34
N TYR A 392 -23.31 -3.55 -22.16
CA TYR A 392 -21.93 -3.48 -21.70
C TYR A 392 -21.77 -2.59 -20.46
N GLY A 393 -20.69 -2.78 -19.73
CA GLY A 393 -20.37 -1.98 -18.55
C GLY A 393 -20.00 -2.81 -17.33
N TYR A 394 -19.58 -2.12 -16.29
CA TYR A 394 -19.28 -2.70 -14.99
C TYR A 394 -20.57 -2.92 -14.23
N LYS A 395 -20.82 -4.17 -13.87
CA LYS A 395 -22.09 -4.63 -13.29
C LYS A 395 -21.90 -5.10 -11.86
N LYS A 396 -22.96 -4.97 -11.08
CA LYS A 396 -23.04 -5.56 -9.75
C LYS A 396 -24.43 -6.13 -9.49
N ILE A 397 -24.47 -7.20 -8.70
CA ILE A 397 -25.71 -7.77 -8.21
C ILE A 397 -25.53 -8.18 -6.74
N VAL A 398 -26.56 -7.94 -5.93
CA VAL A 398 -26.49 -8.24 -4.49
C VAL A 398 -27.25 -9.54 -4.24
N TRP A 399 -26.65 -10.41 -3.43
CA TRP A 399 -27.34 -11.55 -2.85
C TRP A 399 -27.51 -11.33 -1.34
N ASN A 400 -28.75 -11.37 -0.87
CA ASN A 400 -29.10 -11.13 0.53
C ASN A 400 -29.09 -12.42 1.39
N GLY A 401 -28.50 -13.51 0.90
CA GLY A 401 -28.52 -14.79 1.62
C GLY A 401 -29.90 -15.45 1.64
N GLU A 402 -30.74 -15.18 0.64
CA GLU A 402 -32.09 -15.74 0.51
C GLU A 402 -32.17 -16.74 -0.65
N ASN A 403 -33.04 -17.73 -0.52
CA ASN A 403 -33.39 -18.65 -1.60
C ASN A 403 -34.51 -18.06 -2.50
N ALA A 404 -34.92 -18.80 -3.54
CA ALA A 404 -35.93 -18.36 -4.49
C ALA A 404 -37.33 -18.09 -3.85
N ASN A 405 -37.57 -18.59 -2.65
CA ASN A 405 -38.80 -18.34 -1.89
C ASN A 405 -38.71 -17.15 -0.92
N GLY A 406 -37.57 -16.43 -0.91
CA GLY A 406 -37.33 -15.31 0.00
C GLY A 406 -36.94 -15.73 1.44
N ASN A 407 -36.66 -17.00 1.69
CA ASN A 407 -36.23 -17.49 3.00
C ASN A 407 -34.72 -17.41 3.10
N LEU A 408 -34.21 -16.97 4.28
CA LEU A 408 -32.77 -16.99 4.58
C LEU A 408 -32.23 -18.41 4.48
N VAL A 409 -31.07 -18.56 3.84
CA VAL A 409 -30.41 -19.84 3.74
C VAL A 409 -29.55 -20.09 5.01
N SER A 410 -29.22 -21.35 5.27
CA SER A 410 -28.36 -21.73 6.40
C SER A 410 -26.95 -21.17 6.22
N PRO A 411 -26.21 -20.82 7.30
CA PRO A 411 -24.80 -20.52 7.22
C PRO A 411 -24.03 -21.66 6.55
N GLY A 412 -23.16 -21.31 5.57
CA GLY A 412 -22.43 -22.32 4.81
C GLY A 412 -21.63 -21.73 3.64
N VAL A 413 -21.10 -22.64 2.84
CA VAL A 413 -20.39 -22.32 1.59
C VAL A 413 -21.38 -22.42 0.44
N TYR A 414 -21.38 -21.40 -0.41
CA TYR A 414 -22.19 -21.31 -1.61
C TYR A 414 -21.30 -21.02 -2.81
N PHE A 415 -21.67 -21.52 -3.96
CA PHE A 415 -21.00 -21.24 -5.23
C PHE A 415 -21.91 -20.37 -6.07
N PHE A 416 -21.33 -19.47 -6.84
CA PHE A 416 -22.08 -18.79 -7.89
C PHE A 416 -21.51 -19.14 -9.27
N LYS A 417 -22.41 -19.26 -10.23
CA LYS A 417 -22.09 -19.52 -11.62
C LYS A 417 -22.61 -18.36 -12.45
N ALA A 418 -21.74 -17.73 -13.22
CA ALA A 418 -22.12 -16.73 -14.21
C ALA A 418 -22.02 -17.35 -15.62
N GLN A 419 -23.04 -17.11 -16.44
CA GLN A 419 -23.09 -17.52 -17.83
C GLN A 419 -23.41 -16.31 -18.71
N LEU A 420 -22.56 -16.10 -19.73
CA LEU A 420 -22.72 -15.05 -20.72
C LEU A 420 -22.89 -15.67 -22.10
N GLY A 421 -24.08 -15.57 -22.66
CA GLY A 421 -24.36 -16.25 -23.91
C GLY A 421 -23.95 -17.73 -23.83
N SER A 422 -22.93 -18.12 -24.61
CA SER A 422 -22.35 -19.49 -24.60
C SER A 422 -21.14 -19.66 -23.66
N LEU A 423 -20.62 -18.57 -23.06
CA LEU A 423 -19.51 -18.62 -22.10
C LEU A 423 -20.05 -18.91 -20.69
N ILE A 424 -19.34 -19.78 -19.96
CA ILE A 424 -19.65 -20.17 -18.57
C ILE A 424 -18.41 -19.99 -17.72
N GLU A 425 -18.52 -19.28 -16.60
CA GLU A 425 -17.53 -19.14 -15.54
C GLU A 425 -18.15 -19.36 -14.14
#